data_8d5305aa0b62de5cf55b1b1e9174e090
#
_entry.id   8d5305aa0b62de5cf55b1b1e9174e090
#
_cell.length_a   1.000
_cell.length_b   1.000
_cell.length_c   1.000
_cell.angle_alpha   90.00
_cell.angle_beta   90.00
_cell.angle_gamma   90.00
#
_symmetry.space_group_name_H-M   'P 1'
#
loop_
_entity.id
_entity.type
_entity.pdbx_description
1 polymer ?
#
loop_
_entity_poly.entity_id
_entity_poly.type
_entity_poly.pdbx_seq_one_letter_code
_entity_poly.pdbx_strand_id
1 'polypeptide(L)'
;MLFRSAIIDKRRPSANVSEVMHVIGEIEGRNCVIMDDMIDTAGTLVKAAEVLKDRGAKHVYAYCTHAVFSGPAIDRIEKSHLDEVVITNTIPLSEAGKACKKIRQLSVAFLFAETIRRISDGESVTSLFSEQNNNF
;
A
#
# COMPACT_ATOMS: atom_id res chain seq x y z
N MET A 1 19.08 -2.26 -8.39
CA MET A 1 17.91 -3.16 -8.27
C MET A 1 16.91 -2.77 -9.34
N LEU A 2 16.52 -3.68 -10.22
CA LEU A 2 15.54 -3.40 -11.28
C LEU A 2 14.13 -3.71 -10.75
N PHE A 3 13.31 -2.69 -10.59
CA PHE A 3 11.88 -2.87 -10.37
C PHE A 3 11.20 -3.14 -11.72
N ARG A 4 10.35 -4.16 -11.77
CA ARG A 4 9.48 -4.42 -12.90
C ARG A 4 8.05 -4.13 -12.47
N SER A 5 7.33 -3.36 -13.28
CA SER A 5 5.92 -3.09 -13.05
C SER A 5 5.05 -4.23 -13.57
N ALA A 6 4.05 -4.61 -12.81
CA ALA A 6 2.92 -5.42 -13.24
C ALA A 6 1.65 -4.59 -13.12
N ILE A 7 0.68 -4.85 -14.00
CA ILE A 7 -0.60 -4.14 -14.00
C ILE A 7 -1.67 -5.10 -13.50
N ILE A 8 -2.46 -4.67 -12.51
CA ILE A 8 -3.67 -5.36 -12.10
C ILE A 8 -4.85 -4.63 -12.77
N ASP A 9 -5.36 -5.23 -13.85
CA ASP A 9 -6.53 -4.69 -14.57
C ASP A 9 -7.81 -5.19 -13.89
N LYS A 10 -8.59 -4.24 -13.38
CA LYS A 10 -9.85 -4.49 -12.70
C LYS A 10 -11.00 -4.25 -13.65
N ARG A 11 -11.66 -5.32 -14.12
CA ARG A 11 -12.83 -5.21 -14.98
C ARG A 11 -14.10 -5.62 -14.26
N ARG A 12 -15.12 -4.77 -14.36
CA ARG A 12 -16.50 -5.10 -14.02
C ARG A 12 -17.27 -5.33 -15.32
N PRO A 13 -17.45 -6.58 -15.77
CA PRO A 13 -18.13 -6.85 -17.05
C PRO A 13 -19.62 -6.44 -17.06
N SER A 14 -20.27 -6.41 -15.90
CA SER A 14 -21.66 -5.88 -15.74
C SER A 14 -22.00 -5.68 -14.25
N ALA A 15 -23.11 -4.98 -13.97
CA ALA A 15 -23.66 -4.91 -12.61
C ALA A 15 -24.00 -6.33 -12.13
N ASN A 16 -23.58 -6.68 -10.90
CA ASN A 16 -23.76 -8.01 -10.26
C ASN A 16 -22.85 -9.15 -10.74
N VAL A 17 -21.83 -8.90 -11.57
CA VAL A 17 -20.80 -9.89 -11.89
C VAL A 17 -19.58 -9.69 -11.02
N SER A 18 -18.99 -10.81 -10.55
CA SER A 18 -17.76 -10.80 -9.75
C SER A 18 -16.66 -10.03 -10.46
N GLU A 19 -15.96 -9.18 -9.72
CA GLU A 19 -14.77 -8.47 -10.20
C GLU A 19 -13.73 -9.47 -10.68
N VAL A 20 -13.36 -9.39 -11.96
CA VAL A 20 -12.25 -10.18 -12.52
C VAL A 20 -11.01 -9.31 -12.51
N MET A 21 -9.98 -9.77 -11.84
CA MET A 21 -8.65 -9.10 -11.85
C MET A 21 -7.72 -9.86 -12.79
N HIS A 22 -7.23 -9.17 -13.81
CA HIS A 22 -6.20 -9.67 -14.70
C HIS A 22 -4.85 -9.06 -14.31
N VAL A 23 -3.86 -9.90 -14.08
CA VAL A 23 -2.49 -9.45 -13.83
C VAL A 23 -1.68 -9.60 -15.12
N ILE A 24 -1.07 -8.52 -15.56
CA ILE A 24 -0.19 -8.46 -16.72
C ILE A 24 1.23 -8.27 -16.19
N GLY A 25 2.11 -9.22 -16.42
CA GLY A 25 3.51 -9.20 -15.98
C GLY A 25 3.97 -10.53 -15.39
N GLU A 26 5.26 -10.63 -15.14
CA GLU A 26 5.89 -11.82 -14.54
C GLU A 26 5.80 -11.75 -13.01
N ILE A 27 5.09 -12.69 -12.39
CA ILE A 27 4.82 -12.72 -10.96
C ILE A 27 5.50 -13.91 -10.27
N GLU A 28 5.58 -15.05 -10.96
CA GLU A 28 6.05 -16.31 -10.38
C GLU A 28 7.42 -16.18 -9.70
N GLY A 29 7.51 -16.64 -8.46
CA GLY A 29 8.71 -16.60 -7.63
C GLY A 29 9.16 -15.22 -7.16
N ARG A 30 8.39 -14.15 -7.44
CA ARG A 30 8.76 -12.76 -7.13
C ARG A 30 8.13 -12.25 -5.84
N ASN A 31 8.79 -11.28 -5.23
CA ASN A 31 8.20 -10.45 -4.19
C ASN A 31 7.43 -9.31 -4.88
N CYS A 32 6.15 -9.21 -4.56
CA CYS A 32 5.25 -8.22 -5.13
C CYS A 32 4.93 -7.14 -4.11
N VAL A 33 4.88 -5.89 -4.55
CA VAL A 33 4.46 -4.74 -3.74
C VAL A 33 3.27 -4.08 -4.42
N ILE A 34 2.13 -4.03 -3.73
CA ILE A 34 0.95 -3.29 -4.15
C ILE A 34 1.09 -1.87 -3.60
N MET A 35 0.97 -0.87 -4.47
CA MET A 35 1.01 0.55 -4.08
C MET A 35 -0.38 1.15 -4.24
N ASP A 36 -0.85 1.81 -3.20
CA ASP A 36 -2.14 2.51 -3.22
C ASP A 36 -2.03 3.82 -2.43
N ASP A 37 -2.84 4.80 -2.74
CA ASP A 37 -2.92 6.05 -1.97
C ASP A 37 -3.80 5.89 -0.74
N MET A 38 -4.87 5.09 -0.83
CA MET A 38 -5.87 4.91 0.22
C MET A 38 -6.38 3.47 0.30
N ILE A 39 -6.42 2.93 1.52
CA ILE A 39 -7.10 1.66 1.80
C ILE A 39 -8.30 1.95 2.70
N ASP A 40 -9.50 1.77 2.16
CA ASP A 40 -10.76 1.93 2.92
C ASP A 40 -11.16 0.57 3.54
N THR A 41 -11.97 -0.24 2.88
CA THR A 41 -12.47 -1.52 3.41
C THR A 41 -11.54 -2.71 3.17
N ALA A 42 -10.40 -2.51 2.54
CA ALA A 42 -9.39 -3.49 2.12
C ALA A 42 -9.89 -4.61 1.19
N GLY A 43 -11.13 -4.56 0.70
CA GLY A 43 -11.68 -5.64 -0.14
C GLY A 43 -10.92 -5.83 -1.44
N THR A 44 -10.62 -4.76 -2.16
CA THR A 44 -9.87 -4.78 -3.42
C THR A 44 -8.42 -5.23 -3.19
N LEU A 45 -7.78 -4.71 -2.13
CA LEU A 45 -6.41 -5.05 -1.78
C LEU A 45 -6.23 -6.55 -1.50
N VAL A 46 -7.13 -7.14 -0.70
CA VAL A 46 -7.07 -8.56 -0.33
C VAL A 46 -7.26 -9.46 -1.55
N LYS A 47 -8.21 -9.13 -2.43
CA LYS A 47 -8.40 -9.84 -3.70
C LYS A 47 -7.18 -9.75 -4.61
N ALA A 48 -6.55 -8.57 -4.71
CA ALA A 48 -5.33 -8.40 -5.47
C ALA A 48 -4.20 -9.27 -4.93
N ALA A 49 -4.04 -9.34 -3.61
CA ALA A 49 -3.04 -10.20 -2.97
C ALA A 49 -3.29 -11.69 -3.23
N GLU A 50 -4.55 -12.13 -3.18
CA GLU A 50 -4.95 -13.50 -3.52
C GLU A 50 -4.56 -13.85 -4.96
N VAL A 51 -4.94 -13.01 -5.93
CA VAL A 51 -4.59 -13.23 -7.35
C VAL A 51 -3.07 -13.27 -7.58
N LEU A 52 -2.30 -12.44 -6.88
CA LEU A 52 -0.84 -12.48 -6.96
C LEU A 52 -0.26 -13.77 -6.40
N LYS A 53 -0.78 -14.25 -5.26
CA LYS A 53 -0.36 -15.55 -4.68
C LYS A 53 -0.73 -16.72 -5.58
N ASP A 54 -1.92 -16.74 -6.17
CA ASP A 54 -2.37 -17.78 -7.12
C ASP A 54 -1.47 -17.81 -8.37
N ARG A 55 -0.87 -16.69 -8.72
CA ARG A 55 0.12 -16.58 -9.81
C ARG A 55 1.55 -16.86 -9.38
N GLY A 56 1.75 -17.40 -8.20
CA GLY A 56 3.05 -17.85 -7.71
C GLY A 56 3.93 -16.74 -7.10
N ALA A 57 3.35 -15.61 -6.66
CA ALA A 57 4.11 -14.62 -5.90
C ALA A 57 4.67 -15.23 -4.61
N LYS A 58 5.97 -15.03 -4.38
CA LYS A 58 6.64 -15.52 -3.17
C LYS A 58 6.14 -14.78 -1.94
N HIS A 59 6.18 -13.46 -1.99
CA HIS A 59 5.66 -12.56 -0.96
C HIS A 59 4.82 -11.46 -1.58
N VAL A 60 3.79 -10.99 -0.85
CA VAL A 60 2.94 -9.88 -1.27
C VAL A 60 2.85 -8.86 -0.14
N TYR A 61 3.36 -7.68 -0.41
CA TYR A 61 3.34 -6.52 0.48
C TYR A 61 2.38 -5.47 -0.07
N ALA A 62 1.84 -4.62 0.80
CA ALA A 62 1.09 -3.45 0.38
C ALA A 62 1.67 -2.20 1.05
N TYR A 63 1.80 -1.12 0.29
CA TYR A 63 2.20 0.19 0.79
C TYR A 63 1.08 1.18 0.50
N CYS A 64 0.67 1.93 1.53
CA CYS A 64 -0.43 2.86 1.43
C CYS A 64 -0.15 4.13 2.24
N THR A 65 -0.57 5.27 1.69
CA THR A 65 -0.45 6.53 2.41
C THR A 65 -1.57 6.67 3.45
N HIS A 66 -2.84 6.52 3.05
CA HIS A 66 -4.00 6.81 3.90
C HIS A 66 -4.73 5.53 4.30
N ALA A 67 -4.48 5.06 5.52
CA ALA A 67 -5.13 3.88 6.08
C ALA A 67 -6.46 4.26 6.74
N VAL A 68 -7.53 4.38 5.96
CA VAL A 68 -8.89 4.66 6.47
C VAL A 68 -9.39 3.48 7.31
N PHE A 69 -9.18 2.26 6.82
CA PHE A 69 -9.49 1.00 7.49
C PHE A 69 -10.89 0.94 8.09
N SER A 70 -11.89 1.31 7.28
CA SER A 70 -13.27 1.27 7.70
C SER A 70 -13.85 -0.15 7.72
N GLY A 71 -14.87 -0.33 8.54
CA GLY A 71 -15.63 -1.59 8.64
C GLY A 71 -14.73 -2.81 8.89
N PRO A 72 -14.78 -3.86 8.04
CA PRO A 72 -14.06 -5.12 8.26
C PRO A 72 -12.61 -5.10 7.76
N ALA A 73 -12.00 -3.93 7.49
CA ALA A 73 -10.69 -3.82 6.85
C ALA A 73 -9.59 -4.60 7.60
N ILE A 74 -9.48 -4.41 8.92
CA ILE A 74 -8.45 -5.05 9.74
C ILE A 74 -8.62 -6.58 9.73
N ASP A 75 -9.84 -7.07 9.92
CA ASP A 75 -10.13 -8.52 9.88
C ASP A 75 -9.80 -9.14 8.52
N ARG A 76 -10.09 -8.42 7.43
CA ARG A 76 -9.73 -8.85 6.07
C ARG A 76 -8.22 -8.91 5.87
N ILE A 77 -7.48 -7.90 6.32
CA ILE A 77 -6.02 -7.86 6.23
C ILE A 77 -5.41 -9.01 7.03
N GLU A 78 -5.87 -9.21 8.26
CA GLU A 78 -5.34 -10.27 9.13
C GLU A 78 -5.52 -11.67 8.53
N LYS A 79 -6.68 -11.94 7.91
CA LYS A 79 -7.01 -13.21 7.27
C LYS A 79 -6.48 -13.37 5.84
N SER A 80 -5.92 -12.32 5.25
CA SER A 80 -5.49 -12.28 3.86
C SER A 80 -4.17 -13.01 3.62
N HIS A 81 -3.81 -13.15 2.36
CA HIS A 81 -2.50 -13.63 1.89
C HIS A 81 -1.41 -12.53 1.84
N LEU A 82 -1.68 -11.33 2.36
CA LEU A 82 -0.67 -10.29 2.53
C LEU A 82 0.34 -10.71 3.60
N ASP A 83 1.61 -10.52 3.31
CA ASP A 83 2.69 -10.72 4.27
C ASP A 83 2.82 -9.51 5.20
N GLU A 84 2.72 -8.29 4.67
CA GLU A 84 2.76 -7.04 5.44
C GLU A 84 2.00 -5.92 4.71
N VAL A 85 1.38 -5.02 5.48
CA VAL A 85 0.79 -3.77 5.02
C VAL A 85 1.50 -2.62 5.71
N VAL A 86 2.25 -1.82 4.95
CA VAL A 86 2.96 -0.64 5.45
C VAL A 86 2.13 0.59 5.17
N ILE A 87 1.85 1.36 6.19
CA ILE A 87 1.03 2.57 6.11
C ILE A 87 1.76 3.76 6.71
N THR A 88 1.30 4.96 6.40
CA THR A 88 1.75 6.16 7.12
C THR A 88 0.85 6.46 8.32
N ASN A 89 1.28 7.42 9.13
CA ASN A 89 0.51 7.91 10.28
C ASN A 89 -0.37 9.13 9.95
N THR A 90 -0.76 9.31 8.70
CA THR A 90 -1.67 10.39 8.28
C THR A 90 -3.08 10.23 8.86
N ILE A 91 -3.47 8.99 9.17
CA ILE A 91 -4.72 8.65 9.87
C ILE A 91 -4.35 7.80 11.10
N PRO A 92 -4.85 8.13 12.29
CA PRO A 92 -4.60 7.34 13.49
C PRO A 92 -5.17 5.92 13.37
N LEU A 93 -4.36 4.92 13.75
CA LEU A 93 -4.83 3.54 13.83
C LEU A 93 -5.78 3.34 15.02
N SER A 94 -6.83 2.54 14.77
CA SER A 94 -7.65 1.98 15.84
C SER A 94 -6.85 0.99 16.70
N GLU A 95 -7.34 0.63 17.89
CA GLU A 95 -6.68 -0.38 18.74
C GLU A 95 -6.56 -1.73 18.03
N ALA A 96 -7.56 -2.13 17.25
CA ALA A 96 -7.51 -3.33 16.42
C ALA A 96 -6.40 -3.24 15.36
N GLY A 97 -6.24 -2.07 14.72
CA GLY A 97 -5.17 -1.85 13.74
C GLY A 97 -3.79 -1.93 14.37
N LYS A 98 -3.60 -1.39 15.58
CA LYS A 98 -2.35 -1.48 16.33
C LYS A 98 -2.01 -2.91 16.76
N ALA A 99 -3.02 -3.73 17.05
CA ALA A 99 -2.86 -5.12 17.44
C ALA A 99 -2.57 -6.06 16.27
N CYS A 100 -2.91 -5.68 15.04
CA CYS A 100 -2.71 -6.49 13.85
C CYS A 100 -1.24 -6.59 13.48
N LYS A 101 -0.66 -7.80 13.57
CA LYS A 101 0.77 -8.05 13.32
C LYS A 101 1.21 -7.82 11.87
N LYS A 102 0.26 -7.77 10.93
CA LYS A 102 0.53 -7.53 9.52
C LYS A 102 0.63 -6.04 9.18
N ILE A 103 0.23 -5.15 10.09
CA ILE A 103 0.22 -3.71 9.84
C ILE A 103 1.44 -3.08 10.49
N ARG A 104 2.24 -2.38 9.69
CA ARG A 104 3.36 -1.56 10.15
C ARG A 104 3.13 -0.11 9.79
N GLN A 105 3.19 0.77 10.79
CA GLN A 105 3.02 2.20 10.59
C GLN A 105 4.35 2.94 10.57
N LEU A 106 4.54 3.80 9.57
CA LEU A 106 5.68 4.69 9.44
C LEU A 106 5.25 6.14 9.71
N SER A 107 6.10 6.88 10.39
CA SER A 107 5.85 8.30 10.64
C SER A 107 6.31 9.13 9.45
N VAL A 108 5.44 10.03 8.98
CA VAL A 108 5.78 11.06 7.98
C VAL A 108 5.96 12.44 8.62
N ALA A 109 6.02 12.51 9.95
CA ALA A 109 6.10 13.76 10.69
C ALA A 109 7.34 14.60 10.30
N PHE A 110 8.50 13.95 10.14
CA PHE A 110 9.72 14.64 9.73
C PHE A 110 9.59 15.26 8.33
N LEU A 111 9.03 14.50 7.38
CA LEU A 111 8.81 14.99 6.02
C LEU A 111 7.89 16.22 6.00
N PHE A 112 6.80 16.19 6.77
CA PHE A 112 5.90 17.33 6.90
C PHE A 112 6.56 18.52 7.58
N ALA A 113 7.27 18.30 8.68
CA ALA A 113 7.95 19.36 9.41
C ALA A 113 8.98 20.08 8.52
N GLU A 114 9.80 19.32 7.78
CA GLU A 114 10.79 19.87 6.86
C GLU A 114 10.15 20.61 5.68
N THR A 115 9.02 20.08 5.15
CA THR A 115 8.27 20.76 4.09
C THR A 115 7.72 22.10 4.57
N ILE A 116 7.11 22.13 5.77
CA ILE A 116 6.56 23.35 6.37
C ILE A 116 7.68 24.38 6.60
N ARG A 117 8.82 23.95 7.17
CA ARG A 117 9.98 24.82 7.39
C ARG A 117 10.44 25.46 6.08
N ARG A 118 10.64 24.64 5.03
CA ARG A 118 11.11 25.15 3.72
C ARG A 118 10.14 26.14 3.10
N ILE A 119 8.84 25.85 3.14
CA ILE A 119 7.83 26.79 2.62
C ILE A 119 7.88 28.11 3.40
N SER A 120 8.00 28.06 4.72
CA SER A 120 8.10 29.25 5.57
C SER A 120 9.34 30.10 5.25
N ASP A 121 10.46 29.44 4.95
CA ASP A 121 11.75 30.09 4.68
C ASP A 121 11.93 30.45 3.17
N GLY A 122 10.93 30.18 2.33
CA GLY A 122 11.00 30.41 0.88
C GLY A 122 11.96 29.46 0.14
N GLU A 123 12.31 28.31 0.74
CA GLU A 123 13.17 27.29 0.15
C GLU A 123 12.42 26.32 -0.75
N SER A 124 13.12 25.69 -1.70
CA SER A 124 12.55 24.66 -2.57
C SER A 124 12.28 23.35 -1.83
N VAL A 125 11.10 22.78 -2.02
CA VAL A 125 10.74 21.43 -1.54
C VAL A 125 11.14 20.33 -2.52
N THR A 126 11.51 20.65 -3.76
CA THR A 126 11.81 19.67 -4.81
C THR A 126 12.93 18.71 -4.40
N SER A 127 13.93 19.18 -3.67
CA SER A 127 15.05 18.34 -3.20
C SER A 127 14.65 17.25 -2.18
N LEU A 128 13.46 17.35 -1.56
CA LEU A 128 12.94 16.29 -0.70
C LEU A 128 12.55 15.04 -1.49
N PHE A 129 12.31 15.17 -2.79
CA PHE A 129 11.92 14.10 -3.71
C PHE A 129 13.05 13.65 -4.62
N SER A 130 14.26 14.21 -4.49
CA SER A 130 15.42 13.81 -5.28
C SER A 130 16.10 12.60 -4.64
N GLU A 131 16.58 11.64 -5.48
CA GLU A 131 17.25 10.41 -5.04
C GLU A 131 18.52 10.63 -4.19
N GLN A 132 19.01 11.85 -4.09
CA GLN A 132 20.24 12.18 -3.33
C GLN A 132 20.02 12.33 -1.82
N ASN A 133 18.79 12.34 -1.34
CA ASN A 133 18.47 12.47 0.09
C ASN A 133 18.01 11.14 0.71
N ASN A 134 18.81 10.07 0.55
CA ASN A 134 18.57 8.76 1.18
C ASN A 134 18.86 8.74 2.71
N ASN A 135 18.55 9.80 3.44
CA ASN A 135 18.74 9.88 4.89
C ASN A 135 17.39 9.87 5.66
N PHE A 136 16.43 9.07 5.19
CA PHE A 136 15.17 8.84 5.92
C PHE A 136 15.14 7.43 6.50
#